data_7106a0a4ceba3a5f0adb9ae5ac9cac16
#
_entry.id   7106a0a4ceba3a5f0adb9ae5ac9cac16
#
_cell.length_a   1.000
_cell.length_b   1.000
_cell.length_c   1.000
_cell.angle_alpha   90.00
_cell.angle_beta   90.00
_cell.angle_gamma   90.00
#
_symmetry.space_group_name_H-M   'P 1'
#
loop_
_entity.id
_entity.type
_entity.pdbx_description
1 polymer ?
#
loop_
_entity_poly.entity_id
_entity_poly.type
_entity_poly.pdbx_seq_one_letter_code
_entity_poly.pdbx_strand_id
1 'polypeptide(L)'
;LSESDEDHEEAINLMRKINRVIRIPMVAGGNIKRQEDVKKILYAGAKRAMLNFSKKDSIEMMEAAALRFGKEKIAVSLNDFDSLFKQQHVINENCSEIVFMHRLDLDSVMNITDIPCVIVTDSMEEPELINILKCPGVKGLSGRYVSQTDMKFSEFKKRCEDEEIKMTSFESIMEFSEFKLNENGLIPV
;
A
#
# COMPACT_ATOMS: atom_id res chain seq x y z
N LEU A 1 1.35 14.93 1.78
CA LEU A 1 0.23 15.04 2.73
C LEU A 1 -0.32 16.45 2.59
N SER A 2 -1.55 16.56 2.15
CA SER A 2 -2.19 17.85 1.94
C SER A 2 -2.62 18.46 3.29
N GLU A 3 -2.25 19.71 3.54
CA GLU A 3 -2.69 20.45 4.72
C GLU A 3 -3.93 21.30 4.43
N SER A 4 -4.13 21.69 3.18
CA SER A 4 -5.26 22.47 2.69
C SER A 4 -6.15 21.67 1.71
N ASP A 5 -7.32 22.21 1.38
CA ASP A 5 -8.20 21.64 0.36
C ASP A 5 -7.59 21.79 -1.06
N GLU A 6 -6.77 22.82 -1.29
CA GLU A 6 -6.04 23.03 -2.54
C GLU A 6 -4.98 21.95 -2.72
N ASP A 7 -4.14 21.67 -1.70
CA ASP A 7 -3.15 20.60 -1.74
C ASP A 7 -3.82 19.23 -1.97
N HIS A 8 -5.03 19.05 -1.41
CA HIS A 8 -5.77 17.80 -1.62
C HIS A 8 -6.18 17.63 -3.09
N GLU A 9 -6.67 18.67 -3.74
CA GLU A 9 -7.03 18.62 -5.17
C GLU A 9 -5.78 18.44 -6.05
N GLU A 10 -4.66 19.07 -5.72
CA GLU A 10 -3.39 18.84 -6.43
C GLU A 10 -2.93 17.39 -6.31
N ALA A 11 -3.00 16.81 -5.11
CA ALA A 11 -2.66 15.40 -4.87
C ALA A 11 -3.58 14.46 -5.69
N ILE A 12 -4.88 14.71 -5.74
CA ILE A 12 -5.84 13.96 -6.54
C ILE A 12 -5.51 14.08 -8.05
N ASN A 13 -5.14 15.28 -8.53
CA ASN A 13 -4.74 15.48 -9.92
C ASN A 13 -3.43 14.77 -10.25
N LEU A 14 -2.47 14.76 -9.34
CA LEU A 14 -1.24 13.99 -9.47
C LEU A 14 -1.54 12.48 -9.54
N MET A 15 -2.41 11.96 -8.68
CA MET A 15 -2.85 10.56 -8.71
C MET A 15 -3.45 10.19 -10.07
N ARG A 16 -4.31 11.05 -10.64
CA ARG A 16 -4.89 10.83 -11.98
C ARG A 16 -3.81 10.76 -13.06
N LYS A 17 -2.79 11.63 -12.99
CA LYS A 17 -1.66 11.61 -13.93
C LYS A 17 -0.85 10.32 -13.78
N ILE A 18 -0.52 9.91 -12.55
CA ILE A 18 0.19 8.67 -12.26
C ILE A 18 -0.60 7.47 -12.78
N ASN A 19 -1.90 7.38 -12.49
CA ASN A 19 -2.74 6.26 -12.90
C ASN A 19 -2.84 6.09 -14.42
N ARG A 20 -2.63 7.16 -15.20
CA ARG A 20 -2.62 7.08 -16.67
C ARG A 20 -1.39 6.39 -17.23
N VAL A 21 -0.28 6.39 -16.49
CA VAL A 21 1.02 5.87 -16.96
C VAL A 21 1.43 4.57 -16.29
N ILE A 22 0.90 4.26 -15.09
CA ILE A 22 1.21 3.01 -14.39
C ILE A 22 0.16 1.94 -14.69
N ARG A 23 0.61 0.67 -14.74
CA ARG A 23 -0.29 -0.50 -14.83
C ARG A 23 -0.34 -1.30 -13.53
N ILE A 24 0.42 -0.88 -12.51
CA ILE A 24 0.41 -1.50 -11.19
C ILE A 24 -0.70 -0.90 -10.31
N PRO A 25 -1.32 -1.70 -9.42
CA PRO A 25 -2.34 -1.17 -8.53
C PRO A 25 -1.77 -0.15 -7.56
N MET A 26 -2.45 0.99 -7.43
CA MET A 26 -2.09 2.06 -6.52
C MET A 26 -2.97 2.00 -5.26
N VAL A 27 -2.36 2.05 -4.09
CA VAL A 27 -3.04 2.30 -2.81
C VAL A 27 -2.69 3.72 -2.38
N ALA A 28 -3.68 4.51 -2.05
CA ALA A 28 -3.46 5.92 -1.71
C ALA A 28 -4.31 6.34 -0.52
N GLY A 29 -3.76 7.23 0.30
CA GLY A 29 -4.41 7.76 1.49
C GLY A 29 -3.72 9.04 1.96
N GLY A 30 -4.29 9.63 2.98
CA GLY A 30 -3.83 10.87 3.59
C GLY A 30 -4.94 11.91 3.60
N ASN A 31 -5.08 12.60 4.72
CA ASN A 31 -6.06 13.67 4.95
C ASN A 31 -7.51 13.32 4.58
N ILE A 32 -7.91 12.05 4.71
CA ILE A 32 -9.29 11.60 4.50
C ILE A 32 -10.09 12.03 5.73
N LYS A 33 -11.07 12.90 5.53
CA LYS A 33 -11.96 13.43 6.57
C LYS A 33 -13.42 13.03 6.34
N ARG A 34 -13.79 12.73 5.09
CA ARG A 34 -15.16 12.49 4.66
C ARG A 34 -15.21 11.33 3.65
N GLN A 35 -16.36 10.71 3.48
CA GLN A 35 -16.58 9.69 2.45
C GLN A 35 -16.31 10.21 1.02
N GLU A 36 -16.53 11.50 0.77
CA GLU A 36 -16.23 12.11 -0.53
C GLU A 36 -14.74 12.13 -0.85
N ASP A 37 -13.87 12.20 0.17
CA ASP A 37 -12.42 12.10 -0.02
C ASP A 37 -12.02 10.66 -0.44
N VAL A 38 -12.64 9.64 0.18
CA VAL A 38 -12.51 8.24 -0.26
C VAL A 38 -12.92 8.08 -1.72
N LYS A 39 -14.08 8.61 -2.10
CA LYS A 39 -14.60 8.60 -3.47
C LYS A 39 -13.63 9.26 -4.45
N LYS A 40 -13.08 10.45 -4.12
CA LYS A 40 -12.12 11.16 -4.97
C LYS A 40 -10.87 10.31 -5.22
N ILE A 41 -10.31 9.69 -4.17
CA ILE A 41 -9.15 8.81 -4.26
C ILE A 41 -9.42 7.62 -5.18
N LEU A 42 -10.53 6.92 -4.99
CA LEU A 42 -10.91 5.77 -5.82
C LEU A 42 -11.16 6.18 -7.29
N TYR A 43 -11.81 7.32 -7.52
CA TYR A 43 -12.07 7.82 -8.87
C TYR A 43 -10.84 8.44 -9.53
N ALA A 44 -9.80 8.77 -8.77
CA ALA A 44 -8.49 9.12 -9.31
C ALA A 44 -7.68 7.90 -9.79
N GLY A 45 -8.22 6.69 -9.60
CA GLY A 45 -7.65 5.44 -10.09
C GLY A 45 -6.94 4.60 -9.03
N ALA A 46 -7.03 4.95 -7.75
CA ALA A 46 -6.53 4.08 -6.70
C ALA A 46 -7.36 2.79 -6.63
N LYS A 47 -6.67 1.66 -6.49
CA LYS A 47 -7.31 0.36 -6.24
C LYS A 47 -7.96 0.34 -4.86
N ARG A 48 -7.29 0.96 -3.87
CA ARG A 48 -7.79 1.11 -2.49
C ARG A 48 -7.52 2.51 -1.96
N ALA A 49 -8.47 3.00 -1.17
CA ALA A 49 -8.25 4.17 -0.32
C ALA A 49 -7.76 3.69 1.05
N MET A 50 -6.65 4.26 1.53
CA MET A 50 -6.03 3.90 2.81
C MET A 50 -6.43 4.89 3.90
N LEU A 51 -7.14 4.40 4.90
CA LEU A 51 -7.58 5.15 6.06
C LEU A 51 -6.54 5.04 7.18
N ASN A 52 -6.23 6.18 7.81
CA ASN A 52 -5.37 6.20 8.99
C ASN A 52 -6.16 5.80 10.23
N PHE A 53 -5.93 4.59 10.73
CA PHE A 53 -6.69 4.01 11.83
C PHE A 53 -6.33 4.57 13.22
N SER A 54 -5.29 5.39 13.33
CA SER A 54 -4.94 6.07 14.60
C SER A 54 -5.90 7.20 14.97
N LYS A 55 -6.84 7.56 14.10
CA LYS A 55 -7.85 8.59 14.38
C LYS A 55 -9.15 7.96 14.87
N LYS A 56 -9.75 8.57 15.91
CA LYS A 56 -10.97 8.06 16.54
C LYS A 56 -12.14 7.85 15.57
N ASP A 57 -12.30 8.76 14.60
CA ASP A 57 -13.40 8.74 13.64
C ASP A 57 -13.16 7.75 12.47
N SER A 58 -12.00 7.07 12.47
CA SER A 58 -11.62 6.18 11.36
C SER A 58 -12.47 4.92 11.29
N ILE A 59 -13.00 4.45 12.41
CA ILE A 59 -13.85 3.25 12.47
C ILE A 59 -15.15 3.51 11.71
N GLU A 60 -15.91 4.53 12.13
CA GLU A 60 -17.17 4.90 11.48
C GLU A 60 -16.98 5.22 10.00
N MET A 61 -15.87 5.90 9.68
CA MET A 61 -15.49 6.20 8.29
C MET A 61 -15.23 4.92 7.51
N MET A 62 -14.52 3.95 8.08
CA MET A 62 -14.18 2.68 7.42
C MET A 62 -15.43 1.86 7.16
N GLU A 63 -16.31 1.68 8.16
CA GLU A 63 -17.57 0.97 8.02
C GLU A 63 -18.46 1.59 6.93
N ALA A 64 -18.63 2.90 6.98
CA ALA A 64 -19.41 3.63 5.99
C ALA A 64 -18.80 3.57 4.57
N ALA A 65 -17.47 3.62 4.45
CA ALA A 65 -16.78 3.50 3.18
C ALA A 65 -16.86 2.05 2.63
N ALA A 66 -16.70 1.05 3.50
CA ALA A 66 -16.81 -0.37 3.12
C ALA A 66 -18.23 -0.71 2.65
N LEU A 67 -19.24 -0.19 3.34
CA LEU A 67 -20.65 -0.35 2.94
C LEU A 67 -20.93 0.25 1.55
N ARG A 68 -20.34 1.41 1.27
CA ARG A 68 -20.60 2.15 0.02
C ARG A 68 -19.79 1.65 -1.17
N PHE A 69 -18.53 1.31 -0.97
CA PHE A 69 -17.57 1.03 -2.05
C PHE A 69 -17.12 -0.43 -2.10
N GLY A 70 -17.43 -1.22 -1.09
CA GLY A 70 -16.91 -2.57 -0.88
C GLY A 70 -15.62 -2.59 -0.07
N LYS A 71 -15.46 -3.58 0.81
CA LYS A 71 -14.27 -3.74 1.66
C LYS A 71 -12.97 -3.92 0.84
N GLU A 72 -13.07 -4.46 -0.36
CA GLU A 72 -11.94 -4.66 -1.27
C GLU A 72 -11.36 -3.33 -1.78
N LYS A 73 -12.06 -2.22 -1.58
CA LYS A 73 -11.62 -0.85 -1.90
C LYS A 73 -10.98 -0.12 -0.73
N ILE A 74 -10.94 -0.75 0.44
CA ILE A 74 -10.45 -0.13 1.67
C ILE A 74 -9.18 -0.82 2.13
N ALA A 75 -8.18 -0.02 2.46
CA ALA A 75 -7.00 -0.40 3.22
C ALA A 75 -6.95 0.44 4.50
N VAL A 76 -6.27 -0.06 5.52
CA VAL A 76 -6.04 0.69 6.76
C VAL A 76 -4.55 0.77 7.07
N SER A 77 -4.09 1.91 7.60
CA SER A 77 -2.75 2.02 8.17
C SER A 77 -2.81 1.96 9.69
N LEU A 78 -1.94 1.14 10.27
CA LEU A 78 -1.82 0.92 11.71
C LEU A 78 -0.40 1.25 12.16
N ASN A 79 -0.27 1.84 13.35
CA ASN A 79 1.00 2.16 13.96
C ASN A 79 1.41 1.17 15.05
N ASP A 80 0.45 0.43 15.60
CA ASP A 80 0.67 -0.46 16.74
C ASP A 80 -0.25 -1.69 16.68
N PHE A 81 0.17 -2.70 17.43
CA PHE A 81 -0.55 -3.97 17.55
C PHE A 81 -1.82 -3.85 18.38
N ASP A 82 -1.81 -3.02 19.41
CA ASP A 82 -2.97 -2.83 20.29
C ASP A 82 -4.19 -2.33 19.54
N SER A 83 -3.98 -1.45 18.55
CA SER A 83 -5.05 -0.96 17.67
C SER A 83 -5.66 -2.09 16.84
N LEU A 84 -4.82 -2.99 16.31
CA LEU A 84 -5.32 -4.18 15.61
C LEU A 84 -6.10 -5.10 16.55
N PHE A 85 -5.53 -5.44 17.70
CA PHE A 85 -6.13 -6.36 18.64
C PHE A 85 -7.51 -5.89 19.15
N LYS A 86 -7.61 -4.61 19.50
CA LYS A 86 -8.85 -4.02 20.00
C LYS A 86 -9.96 -3.93 18.95
N GLN A 87 -9.59 -3.80 17.68
CA GLN A 87 -10.50 -3.51 16.57
C GLN A 87 -10.50 -4.58 15.48
N GLN A 88 -9.93 -5.76 15.76
CA GLN A 88 -9.75 -6.82 14.75
C GLN A 88 -11.04 -7.18 14.03
N HIS A 89 -12.16 -7.26 14.73
CA HIS A 89 -13.46 -7.60 14.14
C HIS A 89 -13.86 -6.58 13.06
N VAL A 90 -13.82 -5.30 13.44
CA VAL A 90 -14.20 -4.20 12.53
C VAL A 90 -13.26 -4.15 11.32
N ILE A 91 -11.95 -4.33 11.57
CA ILE A 91 -10.93 -4.35 10.50
C ILE A 91 -11.18 -5.52 9.56
N ASN A 92 -11.38 -6.73 10.07
CA ASN A 92 -11.59 -7.94 9.26
C ASN A 92 -12.86 -7.86 8.40
N GLU A 93 -13.89 -7.17 8.87
CA GLU A 93 -15.14 -7.02 8.13
C GLU A 93 -15.08 -5.93 7.05
N ASN A 94 -14.30 -4.88 7.28
CA ASN A 94 -14.42 -3.63 6.52
C ASN A 94 -13.19 -3.25 5.69
N CYS A 95 -12.08 -4.00 5.75
CA CYS A 95 -10.95 -3.76 4.88
C CYS A 95 -10.37 -5.03 4.25
N SER A 96 -9.53 -4.87 3.27
CA SER A 96 -8.90 -5.96 2.52
C SER A 96 -7.37 -5.92 2.51
N GLU A 97 -6.78 -4.92 3.14
CA GLU A 97 -5.32 -4.77 3.23
C GLU A 97 -4.96 -3.92 4.46
N ILE A 98 -3.95 -4.36 5.18
CA ILE A 98 -3.39 -3.64 6.32
C ILE A 98 -2.00 -3.16 5.96
N VAL A 99 -1.70 -1.88 6.24
CA VAL A 99 -0.37 -1.30 6.07
C VAL A 99 0.17 -0.96 7.46
N PHE A 100 1.16 -1.70 7.91
CA PHE A 100 1.86 -1.39 9.15
C PHE A 100 2.94 -0.35 8.91
N MET A 101 2.81 0.80 9.57
CA MET A 101 3.70 1.95 9.41
C MET A 101 5.04 1.77 10.13
N HIS A 102 5.16 0.76 10.97
CA HIS A 102 6.37 0.37 11.68
C HIS A 102 6.45 -1.15 11.78
N ARG A 103 7.68 -1.67 11.98
CA ARG A 103 7.88 -3.09 12.26
C ARG A 103 7.18 -3.47 13.56
N LEU A 104 6.38 -4.53 13.48
CA LEU A 104 5.68 -5.15 14.61
C LEU A 104 6.18 -6.59 14.80
N ASP A 105 5.77 -7.23 15.89
CA ASP A 105 5.85 -8.68 16.02
C ASP A 105 4.86 -9.33 15.04
N LEU A 106 5.38 -9.76 13.90
CA LEU A 106 4.56 -10.26 12.80
C LEU A 106 3.89 -11.59 13.12
N ASP A 107 4.51 -12.43 13.93
CA ASP A 107 3.94 -13.72 14.34
C ASP A 107 2.67 -13.51 15.16
N SER A 108 2.67 -12.51 16.04
CA SER A 108 1.50 -12.14 16.82
C SER A 108 0.39 -11.55 15.95
N VAL A 109 0.74 -10.73 14.95
CA VAL A 109 -0.23 -10.15 14.01
C VAL A 109 -0.91 -11.23 13.18
N MET A 110 -0.16 -12.17 12.64
CA MET A 110 -0.70 -13.22 11.76
C MET A 110 -1.63 -14.21 12.48
N ASN A 111 -1.52 -14.31 13.80
CA ASN A 111 -2.45 -15.11 14.61
C ASN A 111 -3.81 -14.42 14.84
N ILE A 112 -3.94 -13.14 14.50
CA ILE A 112 -5.17 -12.36 14.72
C ILE A 112 -5.92 -12.09 13.43
N THR A 113 -5.23 -11.98 12.30
CA THR A 113 -5.84 -11.59 11.03
C THR A 113 -5.31 -12.38 9.85
N ASP A 114 -6.22 -12.75 8.94
CA ASP A 114 -5.89 -13.32 7.62
C ASP A 114 -5.79 -12.26 6.53
N ILE A 115 -5.96 -10.98 6.89
CA ILE A 115 -5.89 -9.89 5.92
C ILE A 115 -4.44 -9.71 5.45
N PRO A 116 -4.20 -9.61 4.14
CA PRO A 116 -2.87 -9.34 3.59
C PRO A 116 -2.25 -8.07 4.17
N CYS A 117 -0.98 -8.17 4.58
CA CYS A 117 -0.25 -7.08 5.21
C CYS A 117 0.87 -6.55 4.33
N VAL A 118 1.05 -5.24 4.33
CA VAL A 118 2.22 -4.53 3.79
C VAL A 118 2.97 -3.92 4.97
N ILE A 119 4.27 -4.13 5.02
CA ILE A 119 5.11 -3.61 6.10
C ILE A 119 5.91 -2.41 5.58
N VAL A 120 5.77 -1.27 6.24
CA VAL A 120 6.64 -0.11 6.02
C VAL A 120 7.88 -0.27 6.88
N THR A 121 9.06 -0.18 6.28
CA THR A 121 10.33 -0.36 6.99
C THR A 121 11.37 0.63 6.48
N ASP A 122 12.21 1.09 7.40
CA ASP A 122 13.40 1.89 7.09
C ASP A 122 14.67 1.01 6.98
N SER A 123 14.54 -0.30 7.16
CA SER A 123 15.67 -1.21 7.04
C SER A 123 16.26 -1.18 5.63
N MET A 124 17.60 -1.17 5.58
CA MET A 124 18.40 -1.29 4.36
C MET A 124 19.09 -2.65 4.27
N GLU A 125 18.86 -3.51 5.27
CA GLU A 125 19.49 -4.81 5.38
C GLU A 125 18.66 -5.87 4.64
N GLU A 126 19.16 -6.34 3.50
CA GLU A 126 18.46 -7.29 2.64
C GLU A 126 18.03 -8.58 3.36
N PRO A 127 18.86 -9.22 4.22
CA PRO A 127 18.42 -10.41 4.95
C PRO A 127 17.21 -10.14 5.85
N GLU A 128 17.12 -8.94 6.43
CA GLU A 128 15.98 -8.54 7.24
C GLU A 128 14.73 -8.38 6.38
N LEU A 129 14.84 -7.74 5.21
CA LEU A 129 13.72 -7.57 4.27
C LEU A 129 13.18 -8.91 3.77
N ILE A 130 14.08 -9.85 3.46
CA ILE A 130 13.72 -11.21 3.07
C ILE A 130 12.99 -11.94 4.21
N ASN A 131 13.49 -11.84 5.44
CA ASN A 131 12.84 -12.45 6.61
C ASN A 131 11.43 -11.89 6.85
N ILE A 132 11.23 -10.58 6.67
CA ILE A 132 9.89 -9.97 6.76
C ILE A 132 8.96 -10.55 5.67
N LEU A 133 9.45 -10.69 4.45
CA LEU A 133 8.64 -11.22 3.32
C LEU A 133 8.31 -12.70 3.48
N LYS A 134 9.08 -13.46 4.26
CA LYS A 134 8.78 -14.86 4.60
C LYS A 134 7.67 -15.02 5.63
N CYS A 135 7.32 -13.96 6.36
CA CYS A 135 6.26 -14.03 7.36
C CYS A 135 4.91 -14.30 6.68
N PRO A 136 4.13 -15.28 7.19
CA PRO A 136 2.80 -15.57 6.65
C PRO A 136 1.91 -14.33 6.63
N GLY A 137 1.18 -14.12 5.53
CA GLY A 137 0.28 -12.97 5.38
C GLY A 137 0.95 -11.67 4.93
N VAL A 138 2.28 -11.53 5.03
CA VAL A 138 2.98 -10.39 4.43
C VAL A 138 2.96 -10.52 2.92
N LYS A 139 2.44 -9.50 2.24
CA LYS A 139 2.29 -9.46 0.77
C LYS A 139 3.14 -8.39 0.12
N GLY A 140 3.84 -7.57 0.91
CA GLY A 140 4.72 -6.56 0.36
C GLY A 140 5.48 -5.78 1.41
N LEU A 141 6.52 -5.12 0.95
CA LEU A 141 7.31 -4.15 1.70
C LEU A 141 7.14 -2.77 1.08
N SER A 142 7.16 -1.76 1.93
CA SER A 142 7.25 -0.36 1.54
C SER A 142 8.37 0.29 2.35
N GLY A 143 9.18 1.13 1.69
CA GLY A 143 10.30 1.79 2.35
C GLY A 143 11.29 2.39 1.38
N ARG A 144 12.38 2.90 1.91
CA ARG A 144 13.42 3.61 1.12
C ARG A 144 14.46 2.72 0.47
N TYR A 145 14.45 1.43 0.77
CA TYR A 145 15.46 0.49 0.30
C TYR A 145 15.72 0.61 -1.22
N VAL A 146 14.66 0.53 -2.03
CA VAL A 146 14.77 0.55 -3.50
C VAL A 146 15.31 1.87 -4.04
N SER A 147 15.03 2.99 -3.36
CA SER A 147 15.44 4.33 -3.80
C SER A 147 16.82 4.75 -3.29
N GLN A 148 17.38 4.05 -2.32
CA GLN A 148 18.63 4.44 -1.64
C GLN A 148 19.76 3.42 -1.79
N THR A 149 19.53 2.29 -2.45
CA THR A 149 20.56 1.28 -2.73
C THR A 149 21.01 1.36 -4.19
N ASP A 150 22.29 1.06 -4.44
CA ASP A 150 22.81 0.84 -5.79
C ASP A 150 22.35 -0.51 -6.39
N MET A 151 21.61 -1.28 -5.62
CA MET A 151 21.12 -2.58 -6.02
C MET A 151 19.98 -2.45 -7.03
N LYS A 152 20.06 -3.22 -8.10
CA LYS A 152 18.97 -3.35 -9.06
C LYS A 152 17.81 -4.09 -8.41
N PHE A 153 16.63 -3.54 -8.46
CA PHE A 153 15.41 -4.16 -7.91
C PHE A 153 15.17 -5.59 -8.44
N SER A 154 15.57 -5.84 -9.70
CA SER A 154 15.55 -7.17 -10.30
C SER A 154 16.42 -8.20 -9.60
N GLU A 155 17.57 -7.77 -9.06
CA GLU A 155 18.48 -8.66 -8.32
C GLU A 155 17.92 -9.02 -6.95
N PHE A 156 17.31 -8.07 -6.27
CA PHE A 156 16.59 -8.32 -5.02
C PHE A 156 15.42 -9.29 -5.22
N LYS A 157 14.61 -9.10 -6.26
CA LYS A 157 13.54 -10.02 -6.61
C LYS A 157 14.04 -11.44 -6.85
N LYS A 158 15.12 -11.58 -7.61
CA LYS A 158 15.73 -12.89 -7.88
C LYS A 158 16.16 -13.60 -6.60
N ARG A 159 16.78 -12.86 -5.66
CA ARG A 159 17.15 -13.43 -4.35
C ARG A 159 15.93 -13.82 -3.53
N CYS A 160 14.84 -13.05 -3.58
CA CYS A 160 13.58 -13.44 -2.94
C CYS A 160 13.04 -14.75 -3.54
N GLU A 161 13.11 -14.91 -4.86
CA GLU A 161 12.70 -16.14 -5.56
C GLU A 161 13.60 -17.33 -5.21
N ASP A 162 14.93 -17.13 -5.09
CA ASP A 162 15.88 -18.14 -4.62
C ASP A 162 15.57 -18.60 -3.18
N GLU A 163 14.93 -17.75 -2.38
CA GLU A 163 14.46 -18.02 -1.01
C GLU A 163 12.99 -18.49 -0.96
N GLU A 164 12.46 -18.95 -2.10
CA GLU A 164 11.09 -19.46 -2.27
C GLU A 164 9.97 -18.43 -2.00
N ILE A 165 10.30 -17.14 -2.00
CA ILE A 165 9.30 -16.06 -1.88
C ILE A 165 8.70 -15.79 -3.26
N LYS A 166 7.38 -15.98 -3.36
CA LYS A 166 6.66 -15.70 -4.61
C LYS A 166 6.60 -14.20 -4.90
N MET A 167 7.38 -13.75 -5.87
CA MET A 167 7.40 -12.37 -6.32
C MET A 167 6.47 -12.15 -7.51
N THR A 168 5.94 -10.93 -7.63
CA THR A 168 5.21 -10.54 -8.84
C THR A 168 6.19 -10.47 -10.01
N SER A 169 5.93 -11.23 -11.07
CA SER A 169 6.81 -11.26 -12.25
C SER A 169 6.88 -9.89 -12.94
N PHE A 170 8.05 -9.56 -13.48
CA PHE A 170 8.25 -8.32 -14.25
C PHE A 170 7.46 -8.35 -15.56
N GLU A 171 7.31 -9.51 -16.16
CA GLU A 171 6.59 -9.73 -17.41
C GLU A 171 5.09 -9.42 -17.29
N SER A 172 4.48 -9.69 -16.13
CA SER A 172 3.08 -9.33 -15.89
C SER A 172 2.85 -7.81 -15.74
N ILE A 173 3.93 -7.03 -15.59
CA ILE A 173 3.89 -5.57 -15.41
C ILE A 173 4.30 -4.86 -16.72
N MET A 174 5.08 -5.51 -17.57
CA MET A 174 5.78 -4.91 -18.72
C MET A 174 5.22 -5.32 -20.08
N GLU A 175 3.96 -5.05 -20.34
CA GLU A 175 3.58 -4.74 -21.74
C GLU A 175 3.87 -3.24 -22.02
N PHE A 176 5.14 -2.85 -21.89
CA PHE A 176 5.61 -1.49 -22.16
C PHE A 176 5.96 -1.28 -23.65
N SER A 177 5.28 -1.91 -24.56
CA SER A 177 5.47 -1.63 -25.99
C SER A 177 5.07 -0.20 -26.41
N GLU A 178 4.39 0.52 -25.53
CA GLU A 178 3.88 1.87 -25.83
C GLU A 178 4.62 3.02 -25.10
N PHE A 179 5.70 2.72 -24.35
CA PHE A 179 6.43 3.73 -23.60
C PHE A 179 7.94 3.60 -23.76
N LYS A 180 8.62 4.74 -23.87
CA LYS A 180 10.09 4.84 -23.81
C LYS A 180 10.52 5.62 -22.58
N LEU A 181 11.64 5.20 -21.99
CA LEU A 181 12.28 5.95 -20.92
C LEU A 181 13.20 7.01 -21.55
N ASN A 182 13.05 8.27 -21.17
CA ASN A 182 14.00 9.33 -21.46
C ASN A 182 14.45 10.03 -20.16
N GLU A 183 15.28 11.06 -20.28
CA GLU A 183 15.77 11.88 -19.16
C GLU A 183 14.67 12.55 -18.32
N ASN A 184 13.45 12.66 -18.84
CA ASN A 184 12.26 13.22 -18.16
C ASN A 184 11.28 12.14 -17.67
N GLY A 185 11.63 10.84 -17.77
CA GLY A 185 10.80 9.72 -17.35
C GLY A 185 10.17 8.94 -18.50
N LEU A 186 9.11 8.17 -18.20
CA LEU A 186 8.37 7.37 -19.18
C LEU A 186 7.50 8.28 -20.06
N ILE A 187 7.72 8.20 -21.38
CA ILE A 187 6.91 8.88 -22.39
C ILE A 187 6.21 7.85 -23.30
N PRO A 188 4.98 8.14 -23.75
CA PRO A 188 4.31 7.32 -24.78
C PRO A 188 5.17 7.29 -26.05
N VAL A 189 5.20 6.15 -26.74
CA VAL A 189 5.85 5.99 -28.05
C VAL A 189 5.00 6.62 -29.11
#